data_1afbbd1b28fa220c254fd5d263ff147f
#
_entry.id   1afbbd1b28fa220c254fd5d263ff147f
#
_cell.length_a   1.000
_cell.length_b   1.000
_cell.length_c   1.000
_cell.angle_alpha   90.00
_cell.angle_beta   90.00
_cell.angle_gamma   90.00
#
_symmetry.space_group_name_H-M   'P 1'
#
loop_
_entity.id
_entity.type
_entity.pdbx_description
1 polymer ?
#
loop_
_entity_poly.entity_id
_entity_poly.type
_entity_poly.pdbx_seq_one_letter_code
_entity_poly.pdbx_strand_id
1 'polypeptide(L)'
;MPVVTPVELWEATGRASLANFALRVEGRPYILSPTHEETITFHAREIQSYRQLPQLWYHFSIKERDEQRPRGALLRVREFIMKDAYSFDRDEEGVRRSFEANRGAYKKIFARCGLETYDVQAESGVMGGKFSVDFLAPSGSGENVLVRCENGDYAADGDIAEAVPRTPAFPGALAAPDEVSTPGVTTCEALAEFLGIDLAATSKAMPVTKADGTVVLALVRGDDRLSEMKLYDALPGDSRPATDEEMRAAFGAGGGSLGPIGFSGEVIADETLREGQFVAGANRDGFHLRGVEAGRDFTPRFADLREPREGDRCPECGGALQFAVAVEVGHIFNFGSFYSTPLGATFLDEDGSEKPLLGGSYGIGPGRVMAAIIEQHHDGQGIVWPAGVSPYDVHVVALPGAEEIAERAAEALHAAGRDVLLDDRDLRAGEKFADADLIGSPLRVTAGKKSLEDGKVDVRDRRSGEERRLDVAQLGKESD
;
A
#
# COMPACT_ATOMS: atom_id res chain seq x y z
N MET A 1 13.16 -8.51 20.15
CA MET A 1 14.31 -8.89 19.31
C MET A 1 15.32 -7.78 19.30
N PRO A 2 16.64 -8.08 19.15
CA PRO A 2 17.69 -7.05 19.10
C PRO A 2 17.62 -6.25 17.78
N VAL A 3 18.00 -4.98 17.82
CA VAL A 3 18.12 -4.12 16.63
C VAL A 3 19.34 -4.54 15.79
N VAL A 4 20.44 -4.90 16.44
CA VAL A 4 21.66 -5.37 15.78
C VAL A 4 21.60 -6.88 15.61
N THR A 5 21.66 -7.37 14.38
CA THR A 5 21.54 -8.79 14.04
C THR A 5 22.70 -9.28 13.18
N PRO A 6 23.09 -10.57 13.28
CA PRO A 6 24.12 -11.14 12.44
C PRO A 6 23.71 -11.14 10.96
N VAL A 7 24.63 -10.73 10.07
CA VAL A 7 24.38 -10.72 8.62
C VAL A 7 24.19 -12.13 8.07
N GLU A 8 24.77 -13.15 8.70
CA GLU A 8 24.70 -14.55 8.30
C GLU A 8 23.27 -15.11 8.23
N LEU A 9 22.34 -14.59 9.05
CA LEU A 9 20.92 -14.98 8.97
C LEU A 9 20.29 -14.51 7.66
N TRP A 10 20.68 -13.33 7.20
CA TRP A 10 20.23 -12.74 5.94
C TRP A 10 20.88 -13.37 4.72
N GLU A 11 22.15 -13.80 4.87
CA GLU A 11 22.84 -14.58 3.85
C GLU A 11 22.20 -15.95 3.66
N ALA A 12 21.84 -16.63 4.75
CA ALA A 12 21.17 -17.92 4.70
C ALA A 12 19.83 -17.88 3.98
N THR A 13 19.05 -16.80 4.12
CA THR A 13 17.76 -16.60 3.42
C THR A 13 17.91 -16.02 2.01
N GLY A 14 19.14 -15.69 1.58
CA GLY A 14 19.40 -15.06 0.28
C GLY A 14 19.03 -13.56 0.22
N ARG A 15 18.59 -12.97 1.34
CA ARG A 15 18.13 -11.56 1.37
C ARG A 15 19.25 -10.55 1.65
N ALA A 16 20.45 -10.99 1.95
CA ALA A 16 21.58 -10.09 2.21
C ALA A 16 21.94 -9.17 1.02
N SER A 17 21.75 -9.65 -0.21
CA SER A 17 21.95 -8.87 -1.43
C SER A 17 20.75 -7.99 -1.81
N LEU A 18 19.53 -8.40 -1.41
CA LEU A 18 18.29 -7.67 -1.68
C LEU A 18 18.04 -6.55 -0.67
N ALA A 19 18.71 -6.62 0.48
CA ALA A 19 18.54 -5.64 1.54
C ALA A 19 19.34 -4.33 1.29
N ASN A 20 19.21 -3.71 0.12
CA ASN A 20 19.79 -2.38 -0.16
C ASN A 20 19.24 -1.30 0.78
N PHE A 21 18.15 -1.59 1.47
CA PHE A 21 17.54 -0.72 2.48
C PHE A 21 18.06 -1.02 3.91
N ALA A 22 18.94 -2.02 4.12
CA ALA A 22 19.47 -2.36 5.44
C ALA A 22 20.75 -1.58 5.73
N LEU A 23 20.81 -0.88 6.86
CA LEU A 23 22.01 -0.23 7.37
C LEU A 23 22.98 -1.29 7.89
N ARG A 24 24.22 -1.28 7.42
CA ARG A 24 25.28 -2.20 7.82
C ARG A 24 26.23 -1.55 8.82
N VAL A 25 26.69 -2.32 9.79
CA VAL A 25 27.73 -1.87 10.73
C VAL A 25 29.08 -2.00 10.05
N GLU A 26 29.76 -0.87 9.82
CA GLU A 26 31.05 -0.85 9.13
C GLU A 26 32.10 -1.73 9.83
N GLY A 27 32.77 -2.58 9.06
CA GLY A 27 33.83 -3.48 9.54
C GLY A 27 33.36 -4.59 10.49
N ARG A 28 32.05 -4.84 10.60
CA ARG A 28 31.46 -5.88 11.42
C ARG A 28 30.42 -6.70 10.64
N PRO A 29 30.23 -8.00 10.93
CA PRO A 29 29.24 -8.84 10.26
C PRO A 29 27.83 -8.65 10.86
N TYR A 30 27.41 -7.40 11.03
CA TYR A 30 26.10 -7.06 11.61
C TYR A 30 25.36 -6.07 10.73
N ILE A 31 24.03 -6.14 10.81
CA ILE A 31 23.11 -5.16 10.23
C ILE A 31 22.19 -4.62 11.33
N LEU A 32 21.68 -3.40 11.12
CA LEU A 32 20.55 -2.87 11.86
C LEU A 32 19.28 -3.45 11.22
N SER A 33 18.44 -4.10 12.01
CA SER A 33 17.31 -4.87 11.48
C SER A 33 16.24 -3.98 10.84
N PRO A 34 16.06 -4.04 9.51
CA PRO A 34 14.96 -3.37 8.84
C PRO A 34 13.61 -4.12 9.05
N THR A 35 13.69 -5.38 9.44
CA THR A 35 12.60 -6.30 9.78
C THR A 35 13.17 -7.50 10.56
N HIS A 36 12.35 -8.42 11.07
CA HIS A 36 12.83 -9.48 11.97
C HIS A 36 12.41 -10.91 11.57
N GLU A 37 11.99 -11.17 10.33
CA GLU A 37 11.60 -12.51 9.89
C GLU A 37 12.71 -13.54 10.13
N GLU A 38 13.95 -13.19 9.77
CA GLU A 38 15.12 -14.06 9.97
C GLU A 38 15.35 -14.37 11.44
N THR A 39 15.33 -13.33 12.27
CA THR A 39 15.65 -13.46 13.70
C THR A 39 14.55 -14.23 14.43
N ILE A 40 13.29 -13.96 14.15
CA ILE A 40 12.15 -14.67 14.75
C ILE A 40 12.14 -16.14 14.31
N THR A 41 12.35 -16.40 13.03
CA THR A 41 12.39 -17.77 12.49
C THR A 41 13.59 -18.55 13.06
N PHE A 42 14.73 -17.88 13.26
CA PHE A 42 15.87 -18.51 13.95
C PHE A 42 15.50 -18.97 15.37
N HIS A 43 14.74 -18.16 16.13
CA HIS A 43 14.24 -18.55 17.45
C HIS A 43 13.14 -19.62 17.38
N ALA A 44 12.36 -19.66 16.29
CA ALA A 44 11.33 -20.68 16.10
C ALA A 44 11.90 -22.11 16.00
N ARG A 45 13.22 -22.28 15.85
CA ARG A 45 13.90 -23.58 15.96
C ARG A 45 13.70 -24.27 17.32
N GLU A 46 13.26 -23.53 18.34
CA GLU A 46 12.89 -24.11 19.64
C GLU A 46 11.57 -24.89 19.60
N ILE A 47 10.76 -24.72 18.53
CA ILE A 47 9.55 -25.49 18.28
C ILE A 47 9.96 -26.80 17.63
N GLN A 48 9.84 -27.89 18.37
CA GLN A 48 10.34 -29.21 17.92
C GLN A 48 9.25 -30.25 17.67
N SER A 49 8.00 -29.94 17.99
CA SER A 49 6.89 -30.88 17.87
C SER A 49 5.61 -30.18 17.37
N TYR A 50 4.85 -30.90 16.54
CA TYR A 50 3.52 -30.45 16.09
C TYR A 50 2.58 -30.08 17.24
N ARG A 51 2.78 -30.65 18.44
CA ARG A 51 1.96 -30.34 19.63
C ARG A 51 2.19 -28.93 20.19
N GLN A 52 3.26 -28.27 19.79
CA GLN A 52 3.58 -26.89 20.17
C GLN A 52 2.97 -25.88 19.20
N LEU A 53 2.38 -26.33 18.09
CA LEU A 53 1.78 -25.51 17.05
C LEU A 53 0.25 -25.41 17.20
N PRO A 54 -0.41 -24.32 16.78
CA PRO A 54 0.22 -23.12 16.21
C PRO A 54 0.86 -22.23 17.28
N GLN A 55 1.80 -21.37 16.84
CA GLN A 55 2.37 -20.30 17.67
C GLN A 55 2.08 -18.94 17.02
N LEU A 56 1.81 -17.94 17.84
CA LEU A 56 1.70 -16.55 17.42
C LEU A 56 2.51 -15.68 18.38
N TRP A 57 3.59 -15.10 17.88
CA TRP A 57 4.48 -14.24 18.64
C TRP A 57 4.38 -12.82 18.12
N TYR A 58 4.55 -11.83 18.99
CA TYR A 58 4.58 -10.44 18.59
C TYR A 58 5.54 -9.63 19.46
N HIS A 59 5.99 -8.53 18.93
CA HIS A 59 6.74 -7.53 19.68
C HIS A 59 6.53 -6.13 19.12
N PHE A 60 6.90 -5.14 19.92
CA PHE A 60 7.16 -3.79 19.48
C PHE A 60 8.66 -3.58 19.47
N SER A 61 9.21 -3.17 18.35
CA SER A 61 10.65 -2.97 18.22
C SER A 61 10.99 -1.85 17.24
N ILE A 62 12.16 -1.27 17.45
CA ILE A 62 12.74 -0.30 16.51
C ILE A 62 13.16 -1.04 15.24
N LYS A 63 12.89 -0.42 14.10
CA LYS A 63 13.38 -0.82 12.78
C LYS A 63 14.23 0.31 12.23
N GLU A 64 15.30 -0.08 11.56
CA GLU A 64 16.26 0.82 10.93
C GLU A 64 16.33 0.52 9.44
N ARG A 65 16.00 1.50 8.61
CA ARG A 65 16.03 1.37 7.16
C ARG A 65 16.85 2.47 6.52
N ASP A 66 17.68 2.14 5.55
CA ASP A 66 18.41 3.13 4.75
C ASP A 66 17.48 3.80 3.73
N GLU A 67 16.49 4.51 4.26
CA GLU A 67 15.50 5.20 3.45
C GLU A 67 16.15 6.37 2.71
N GLN A 68 16.15 6.28 1.37
CA GLN A 68 16.80 7.28 0.51
C GLN A 68 16.03 8.59 0.41
N ARG A 69 14.69 8.54 0.62
CA ARG A 69 13.79 9.68 0.45
C ARG A 69 12.83 9.80 1.64
N PRO A 70 13.31 10.13 2.85
CA PRO A 70 12.43 10.38 4.00
C PRO A 70 11.49 11.55 3.70
N ARG A 71 10.19 11.38 4.01
CA ARG A 71 9.18 12.42 3.79
C ARG A 71 7.94 12.21 4.63
N GLY A 72 7.05 13.22 4.67
CA GLY A 72 5.75 13.12 5.32
C GLY A 72 5.84 12.91 6.83
N ALA A 73 6.81 13.55 7.51
CA ALA A 73 7.05 13.45 8.94
C ALA A 73 7.21 11.98 9.38
N LEU A 74 6.18 11.32 9.93
CA LEU A 74 6.22 9.93 10.39
C LEU A 74 5.78 8.91 9.34
N LEU A 75 5.38 9.34 8.14
CA LEU A 75 4.92 8.43 7.09
C LEU A 75 6.07 7.59 6.49
N ARG A 76 7.24 8.22 6.28
CA ARG A 76 8.40 7.56 5.70
C ARG A 76 9.69 8.07 6.33
N VAL A 77 10.25 7.27 7.21
CA VAL A 77 11.41 7.63 8.05
C VAL A 77 12.44 6.50 8.08
N ARG A 78 13.65 6.80 8.54
CA ARG A 78 14.74 5.82 8.64
C ARG A 78 14.66 4.94 9.89
N GLU A 79 14.21 5.53 11.01
CA GLU A 79 14.03 4.86 12.28
C GLU A 79 12.57 4.96 12.71
N PHE A 80 11.95 3.83 13.07
CA PHE A 80 10.56 3.81 13.51
C PHE A 80 10.27 2.59 14.37
N ILE A 81 9.25 2.70 15.20
CA ILE A 81 8.71 1.57 15.94
C ILE A 81 7.74 0.81 15.03
N MET A 82 7.85 -0.51 15.02
CA MET A 82 6.89 -1.40 14.38
C MET A 82 6.33 -2.38 15.41
N LYS A 83 5.03 -2.60 15.40
CA LYS A 83 4.42 -3.80 15.95
C LYS A 83 4.48 -4.84 14.83
N ASP A 84 5.22 -5.87 15.04
CA ASP A 84 5.26 -7.02 14.15
C ASP A 84 4.91 -8.30 14.91
N ALA A 85 4.09 -9.13 14.26
CA ALA A 85 3.72 -10.45 14.75
C ALA A 85 4.05 -11.50 13.68
N TYR A 86 4.24 -12.72 14.16
CA TYR A 86 4.67 -13.85 13.33
C TYR A 86 3.90 -15.08 13.76
N SER A 87 3.28 -15.78 12.82
CA SER A 87 2.70 -17.08 13.08
C SER A 87 3.64 -18.19 12.62
N PHE A 88 3.58 -19.32 13.34
CA PHE A 88 4.19 -20.58 12.93
C PHE A 88 3.13 -21.66 13.04
N ASP A 89 2.92 -22.35 11.95
CA ASP A 89 1.83 -23.28 11.75
C ASP A 89 2.35 -24.62 11.18
N ARG A 90 1.56 -25.69 11.38
CA ARG A 90 1.89 -27.06 10.94
C ARG A 90 1.72 -27.22 9.42
N ASP A 91 0.71 -26.58 8.86
CA ASP A 91 0.24 -26.77 7.50
C ASP A 91 -0.37 -25.49 6.89
N GLU A 92 -0.64 -25.52 5.60
CA GLU A 92 -1.21 -24.38 4.85
C GLU A 92 -2.58 -23.93 5.41
N GLU A 93 -3.38 -24.84 5.92
CA GLU A 93 -4.65 -24.49 6.52
C GLU A 93 -4.47 -23.76 7.85
N GLY A 94 -3.49 -24.17 8.65
CA GLY A 94 -3.05 -23.46 9.86
C GLY A 94 -2.65 -22.02 9.52
N VAL A 95 -1.75 -21.85 8.56
CA VAL A 95 -1.31 -20.52 8.11
C VAL A 95 -2.50 -19.66 7.66
N ARG A 96 -3.44 -20.23 6.90
CA ARG A 96 -4.63 -19.49 6.46
C ARG A 96 -5.47 -19.03 7.65
N ARG A 97 -5.69 -19.90 8.65
CA ARG A 97 -6.42 -19.52 9.88
C ARG A 97 -5.71 -18.40 10.63
N SER A 98 -4.39 -18.50 10.80
CA SER A 98 -3.57 -17.48 11.45
C SER A 98 -3.61 -16.15 10.67
N PHE A 99 -3.55 -16.21 9.34
CA PHE A 99 -3.64 -15.06 8.46
C PHE A 99 -5.00 -14.35 8.60
N GLU A 100 -6.11 -15.06 8.46
CA GLU A 100 -7.45 -14.47 8.56
C GLU A 100 -7.75 -13.92 9.96
N ALA A 101 -7.25 -14.56 11.01
CA ALA A 101 -7.36 -14.05 12.38
C ALA A 101 -6.63 -12.70 12.53
N ASN A 102 -5.41 -12.57 11.99
CA ASN A 102 -4.66 -11.32 12.00
C ASN A 102 -5.33 -10.25 11.12
N ARG A 103 -5.79 -10.61 9.91
CA ARG A 103 -6.54 -9.71 9.03
C ARG A 103 -7.76 -9.13 9.75
N GLY A 104 -8.55 -9.98 10.40
CA GLY A 104 -9.70 -9.54 11.20
C GLY A 104 -9.32 -8.66 12.40
N ALA A 105 -8.18 -8.94 13.06
CA ALA A 105 -7.66 -8.12 14.15
C ALA A 105 -7.24 -6.72 13.66
N TYR A 106 -6.57 -6.63 12.51
CA TYR A 106 -6.12 -5.37 11.90
C TYR A 106 -7.30 -4.45 11.56
N LYS A 107 -8.36 -5.00 10.93
CA LYS A 107 -9.61 -4.26 10.68
C LYS A 107 -10.17 -3.64 11.97
N LYS A 108 -10.19 -4.41 13.07
CA LYS A 108 -10.66 -3.92 14.36
C LYS A 108 -9.74 -2.86 14.97
N ILE A 109 -8.42 -3.03 14.84
CA ILE A 109 -7.43 -2.06 15.32
C ILE A 109 -7.65 -0.73 14.62
N PHE A 110 -7.66 -0.70 13.30
CA PHE A 110 -7.81 0.55 12.53
C PHE A 110 -9.16 1.20 12.77
N ALA A 111 -10.25 0.43 12.81
CA ALA A 111 -11.58 0.96 13.15
C ALA A 111 -11.63 1.59 14.56
N ARG A 112 -10.99 0.95 15.55
CA ARG A 112 -10.88 1.51 16.92
C ARG A 112 -10.03 2.78 16.97
N CYS A 113 -9.07 2.91 16.07
CA CYS A 113 -8.29 4.13 15.90
C CYS A 113 -9.07 5.24 15.15
N GLY A 114 -10.28 4.94 14.67
CA GLY A 114 -11.07 5.87 13.86
C GLY A 114 -10.52 6.05 12.44
N LEU A 115 -9.66 5.14 11.98
CA LEU A 115 -9.02 5.22 10.68
C LEU A 115 -9.82 4.44 9.64
N GLU A 116 -10.21 5.10 8.56
CA GLU A 116 -10.76 4.45 7.38
C GLU A 116 -9.64 3.71 6.65
N THR A 117 -9.83 2.40 6.42
CA THR A 117 -8.85 1.55 5.70
C THR A 117 -9.54 0.56 4.79
N TYR A 118 -8.84 0.22 3.71
CA TYR A 118 -9.22 -0.82 2.76
C TYR A 118 -8.15 -1.91 2.78
N ASP A 119 -8.56 -3.15 2.99
CA ASP A 119 -7.67 -4.31 2.88
C ASP A 119 -7.67 -4.81 1.44
N VAL A 120 -6.57 -4.59 0.76
CA VAL A 120 -6.37 -4.88 -0.66
C VAL A 120 -5.36 -6.00 -0.83
N GLN A 121 -5.53 -6.80 -1.88
CA GLN A 121 -4.50 -7.75 -2.27
C GLN A 121 -3.22 -6.98 -2.61
N ALA A 122 -2.09 -7.50 -2.13
CA ALA A 122 -0.77 -6.94 -2.38
C ALA A 122 0.16 -8.02 -2.91
N GLU A 123 1.25 -7.58 -3.55
CA GLU A 123 2.33 -8.48 -3.89
C GLU A 123 3.17 -8.86 -2.67
N SER A 124 3.68 -10.09 -2.67
CA SER A 124 4.64 -10.54 -1.66
C SER A 124 6.05 -9.97 -1.89
N GLY A 125 6.34 -9.52 -3.10
CA GLY A 125 7.61 -8.92 -3.50
C GLY A 125 8.83 -9.74 -3.07
N VAL A 126 9.90 -9.05 -2.67
CA VAL A 126 11.15 -9.65 -2.16
C VAL A 126 10.99 -10.36 -0.80
N MET A 127 9.83 -10.26 -0.17
CA MET A 127 9.55 -10.91 1.13
C MET A 127 9.22 -12.39 0.96
N GLY A 128 8.88 -12.85 -0.25
CA GLY A 128 8.45 -14.22 -0.56
C GLY A 128 7.06 -14.53 0.00
N GLY A 129 6.34 -15.45 -0.61
CA GLY A 129 5.05 -15.88 -0.06
C GLY A 129 3.99 -16.11 -1.13
N LYS A 130 2.84 -16.68 -0.70
CA LYS A 130 1.77 -17.10 -1.59
C LYS A 130 0.63 -16.08 -1.69
N PHE A 131 0.41 -15.29 -0.66
CA PHE A 131 -0.61 -14.23 -0.63
C PHE A 131 -0.24 -13.16 0.41
N SER A 132 -0.61 -11.95 0.08
CA SER A 132 -0.28 -10.74 0.81
C SER A 132 -1.47 -9.78 0.79
N VAL A 133 -1.64 -8.98 1.84
CA VAL A 133 -2.67 -7.96 1.95
C VAL A 133 -2.09 -6.70 2.56
N ASP A 134 -2.32 -5.57 1.90
CA ASP A 134 -2.08 -4.23 2.42
C ASP A 134 -3.34 -3.64 3.01
N PHE A 135 -3.17 -2.85 4.05
CA PHE A 135 -4.22 -1.99 4.59
C PHE A 135 -3.91 -0.56 4.16
N LEU A 136 -4.66 -0.07 3.18
CA LEU A 136 -4.50 1.26 2.60
C LEU A 136 -5.47 2.24 3.25
N ALA A 137 -4.94 3.34 3.78
CA ALA A 137 -5.70 4.45 4.35
C ALA A 137 -5.71 5.61 3.35
N PRO A 138 -6.88 6.06 2.84
CA PRO A 138 -6.97 7.24 1.97
C PRO A 138 -6.32 8.46 2.62
N SER A 139 -5.37 9.10 1.92
CA SER A 139 -4.63 10.27 2.39
C SER A 139 -3.94 10.95 1.23
N GLY A 140 -4.06 12.28 1.13
CA GLY A 140 -3.37 13.07 0.09
C GLY A 140 -1.83 13.06 0.19
N SER A 141 -1.29 12.65 1.33
CA SER A 141 0.16 12.51 1.58
C SER A 141 0.71 11.11 1.26
N GLY A 142 -0.10 10.22 0.71
CA GLY A 142 0.24 8.83 0.42
C GLY A 142 1.17 8.64 -0.79
N GLU A 143 1.57 7.39 -0.99
CA GLU A 143 2.40 6.94 -2.12
C GLU A 143 1.71 5.85 -2.94
N ASN A 144 0.74 5.16 -2.35
CA ASN A 144 -0.03 4.12 -3.01
C ASN A 144 -1.24 4.71 -3.72
N VAL A 145 -1.70 4.02 -4.73
CA VAL A 145 -2.97 4.30 -5.40
C VAL A 145 -3.98 3.25 -4.97
N LEU A 146 -5.01 3.69 -4.26
CA LEU A 146 -6.16 2.85 -3.94
C LEU A 146 -7.18 2.94 -5.08
N VAL A 147 -7.49 1.82 -5.71
CA VAL A 147 -8.60 1.67 -6.65
C VAL A 147 -9.76 1.00 -5.93
N ARG A 148 -10.94 1.63 -5.95
CA ARG A 148 -12.13 1.10 -5.29
C ARG A 148 -13.37 1.23 -6.18
N CYS A 149 -14.31 0.32 -6.00
CA CYS A 149 -15.62 0.43 -6.63
C CYS A 149 -16.50 1.41 -5.85
N GLU A 150 -17.27 2.22 -6.55
CA GLU A 150 -18.28 3.13 -5.95
C GLU A 150 -19.32 2.39 -5.09
N ASN A 151 -19.61 1.12 -5.40
CA ASN A 151 -20.55 0.28 -4.65
C ASN A 151 -19.92 -0.46 -3.46
N GLY A 152 -18.58 -0.37 -3.29
CA GLY A 152 -17.86 -1.02 -2.20
C GLY A 152 -17.55 -2.52 -2.38
N ASP A 153 -17.85 -3.09 -3.54
CA ASP A 153 -17.68 -4.53 -3.80
C ASP A 153 -16.23 -4.93 -4.14
N TYR A 154 -15.39 -3.93 -4.46
CA TYR A 154 -14.02 -4.14 -4.91
C TYR A 154 -13.08 -3.06 -4.40
N ALA A 155 -11.89 -3.46 -3.96
CA ALA A 155 -10.77 -2.58 -3.67
C ALA A 155 -9.45 -3.31 -3.97
N ALA A 156 -8.49 -2.60 -4.58
CA ALA A 156 -7.16 -3.11 -4.92
C ALA A 156 -6.10 -2.00 -4.88
N ASP A 157 -4.83 -2.39 -4.76
CA ASP A 157 -3.72 -1.50 -5.06
C ASP A 157 -3.68 -1.20 -6.57
N GLY A 158 -3.35 0.05 -6.94
CA GLY A 158 -3.37 0.51 -8.33
C GLY A 158 -2.49 -0.31 -9.27
N ASP A 159 -1.40 -0.86 -8.77
CA ASP A 159 -0.43 -1.61 -9.56
C ASP A 159 -0.98 -2.97 -10.04
N ILE A 160 -1.94 -3.55 -9.28
CA ILE A 160 -2.54 -4.86 -9.57
C ILE A 160 -4.05 -4.79 -9.80
N ALA A 161 -4.66 -3.61 -9.69
CA ALA A 161 -6.10 -3.43 -9.84
C ALA A 161 -6.59 -3.88 -11.22
N GLU A 162 -7.72 -4.59 -11.24
CA GLU A 162 -8.37 -5.07 -12.45
C GLU A 162 -9.57 -4.19 -12.82
N ALA A 163 -9.95 -4.22 -14.09
CA ALA A 163 -11.18 -3.59 -14.56
C ALA A 163 -11.76 -4.40 -15.72
N VAL A 164 -13.07 -4.29 -15.92
CA VAL A 164 -13.72 -4.94 -17.08
C VAL A 164 -13.02 -4.50 -18.37
N PRO A 165 -12.57 -5.44 -19.22
CA PRO A 165 -11.95 -5.10 -20.50
C PRO A 165 -12.88 -4.27 -21.38
N ARG A 166 -12.28 -3.33 -22.12
CA ARG A 166 -12.96 -2.48 -23.12
C ARG A 166 -12.48 -2.89 -24.50
N THR A 167 -13.40 -3.20 -25.40
CA THR A 167 -13.06 -3.57 -26.78
C THR A 167 -12.45 -2.38 -27.55
N PRO A 168 -11.57 -2.62 -28.54
CA PRO A 168 -11.09 -1.59 -29.44
C PRO A 168 -12.23 -0.93 -30.23
N ALA A 169 -12.11 0.37 -30.46
CA ALA A 169 -13.11 1.17 -31.18
C ALA A 169 -12.79 1.30 -32.68
N PHE A 170 -12.37 0.22 -33.36
CA PHE A 170 -12.01 0.25 -34.77
C PHE A 170 -13.23 0.50 -35.66
N PRO A 171 -13.18 1.50 -36.57
CA PRO A 171 -14.32 1.86 -37.40
C PRO A 171 -14.50 0.86 -38.56
N GLY A 172 -15.59 0.12 -38.54
CA GLY A 172 -15.91 -0.89 -39.55
C GLY A 172 -15.23 -2.25 -39.29
N ALA A 173 -15.32 -3.16 -40.25
CA ALA A 173 -14.70 -4.47 -40.19
C ALA A 173 -13.98 -4.75 -41.52
N LEU A 174 -12.72 -5.22 -41.45
CA LEU A 174 -11.92 -5.63 -42.57
C LEU A 174 -11.78 -7.16 -42.58
N ALA A 175 -11.93 -7.75 -43.76
CA ALA A 175 -11.78 -9.21 -43.91
C ALA A 175 -10.32 -9.71 -43.73
N ALA A 176 -9.35 -8.83 -43.92
CA ALA A 176 -7.93 -9.05 -43.70
C ALA A 176 -7.24 -7.72 -43.36
N PRO A 177 -6.06 -7.77 -42.72
CA PRO A 177 -5.28 -6.57 -42.44
C PRO A 177 -4.93 -5.79 -43.73
N ASP A 178 -5.05 -4.49 -43.70
CA ASP A 178 -4.76 -3.56 -44.80
C ASP A 178 -3.57 -2.67 -44.43
N GLU A 179 -2.52 -2.71 -45.21
CA GLU A 179 -1.30 -1.97 -44.96
C GLU A 179 -1.45 -0.49 -45.38
N VAL A 180 -1.03 0.43 -44.52
CA VAL A 180 -1.04 1.86 -44.74
C VAL A 180 0.33 2.48 -44.48
N SER A 181 0.75 3.39 -45.39
CA SER A 181 1.98 4.17 -45.22
C SER A 181 1.73 5.31 -44.22
N THR A 182 2.58 5.38 -43.19
CA THR A 182 2.50 6.32 -42.07
C THR A 182 3.89 6.92 -41.78
N PRO A 183 4.48 7.65 -42.72
CA PRO A 183 5.85 8.12 -42.60
C PRO A 183 6.01 9.10 -41.42
N GLY A 184 6.98 8.85 -40.54
CA GLY A 184 7.28 9.69 -39.36
C GLY A 184 6.29 9.55 -38.21
N VAL A 185 5.32 8.65 -38.28
CA VAL A 185 4.35 8.36 -37.21
C VAL A 185 4.90 7.26 -36.32
N THR A 186 5.16 7.59 -35.04
CA THR A 186 5.80 6.67 -34.07
C THR A 186 5.03 6.51 -32.75
N THR A 187 3.96 7.28 -32.53
CA THR A 187 3.12 7.17 -31.33
C THR A 187 1.68 6.82 -31.70
N CYS A 188 0.95 6.21 -30.77
CA CYS A 188 -0.45 5.85 -30.99
C CYS A 188 -1.33 7.08 -31.21
N GLU A 189 -1.05 8.20 -30.52
CA GLU A 189 -1.75 9.46 -30.65
C GLU A 189 -1.59 10.04 -32.08
N ALA A 190 -0.33 10.11 -32.56
CA ALA A 190 -0.04 10.58 -33.92
C ALA A 190 -0.64 9.65 -35.00
N LEU A 191 -0.68 8.33 -34.70
CA LEU A 191 -1.28 7.34 -35.59
C LEU A 191 -2.81 7.52 -35.69
N ALA A 192 -3.45 7.70 -34.54
CA ALA A 192 -4.90 7.95 -34.48
C ALA A 192 -5.28 9.25 -35.21
N GLU A 193 -4.53 10.34 -35.01
CA GLU A 193 -4.72 11.61 -35.71
C GLU A 193 -4.49 11.45 -37.22
N PHE A 194 -3.39 10.82 -37.62
CA PHE A 194 -3.05 10.59 -39.03
C PHE A 194 -4.13 9.80 -39.80
N LEU A 195 -4.70 8.78 -39.14
CA LEU A 195 -5.73 7.93 -39.74
C LEU A 195 -7.15 8.45 -39.53
N GLY A 196 -7.36 9.50 -38.72
CA GLY A 196 -8.68 10.02 -38.38
C GLY A 196 -9.55 9.01 -37.60
N ILE A 197 -8.96 8.25 -36.70
CA ILE A 197 -9.65 7.22 -35.90
C ILE A 197 -9.51 7.51 -34.39
N ASP A 198 -10.29 6.79 -33.58
CA ASP A 198 -10.16 6.86 -32.13
C ASP A 198 -8.81 6.22 -31.69
N LEU A 199 -8.17 6.79 -30.67
CA LEU A 199 -6.96 6.25 -30.07
C LEU A 199 -7.17 4.80 -29.57
N ALA A 200 -8.36 4.49 -29.06
CA ALA A 200 -8.76 3.14 -28.65
C ALA A 200 -8.85 2.13 -29.81
N ALA A 201 -8.78 2.59 -31.06
CA ALA A 201 -8.70 1.72 -32.25
C ALA A 201 -7.27 1.32 -32.60
N THR A 202 -6.26 1.80 -31.87
CA THR A 202 -4.85 1.46 -32.06
C THR A 202 -4.35 0.49 -31.00
N SER A 203 -3.18 -0.10 -31.22
CA SER A 203 -2.46 -0.92 -30.22
C SER A 203 -1.05 -0.38 -29.99
N LYS A 204 -0.56 -0.54 -28.76
CA LYS A 204 0.78 -0.17 -28.34
C LYS A 204 1.62 -1.43 -28.17
N ALA A 205 2.70 -1.55 -28.96
CA ALA A 205 3.65 -2.63 -28.91
C ALA A 205 4.79 -2.32 -27.95
N MET A 206 4.94 -3.14 -26.91
CA MET A 206 5.94 -3.01 -25.85
C MET A 206 6.83 -4.26 -25.83
N PRO A 207 7.91 -4.31 -26.64
CA PRO A 207 8.81 -5.45 -26.65
C PRO A 207 9.69 -5.46 -25.41
N VAL A 208 9.83 -6.63 -24.78
CA VAL A 208 10.69 -6.87 -23.62
C VAL A 208 11.65 -8.03 -23.90
N THR A 209 12.85 -7.95 -23.35
CA THR A 209 13.87 -8.99 -23.46
C THR A 209 14.04 -9.70 -22.12
N LYS A 210 13.85 -11.02 -22.10
CA LYS A 210 14.10 -11.89 -20.93
C LYS A 210 15.60 -12.01 -20.63
N ALA A 211 15.93 -12.51 -19.44
CA ALA A 211 17.32 -12.77 -19.02
C ALA A 211 18.09 -13.69 -19.96
N ASP A 212 17.41 -14.61 -20.68
CA ASP A 212 17.98 -15.52 -21.66
C ASP A 212 18.17 -14.90 -23.06
N GLY A 213 17.85 -13.61 -23.23
CA GLY A 213 17.92 -12.88 -24.48
C GLY A 213 16.72 -13.05 -25.41
N THR A 214 15.68 -13.80 -25.01
CA THR A 214 14.45 -13.97 -25.78
C THR A 214 13.62 -12.69 -25.76
N VAL A 215 13.20 -12.21 -26.93
CA VAL A 215 12.29 -11.08 -27.07
C VAL A 215 10.84 -11.57 -27.03
N VAL A 216 10.03 -10.92 -26.21
CA VAL A 216 8.57 -11.11 -26.07
C VAL A 216 7.87 -9.80 -26.41
N LEU A 217 6.74 -9.85 -27.11
CA LEU A 217 5.94 -8.69 -27.43
C LEU A 217 4.75 -8.60 -26.50
N ALA A 218 4.72 -7.60 -25.61
CA ALA A 218 3.52 -7.22 -24.88
C ALA A 218 2.69 -6.21 -25.72
N LEU A 219 1.38 -6.44 -25.82
CA LEU A 219 0.45 -5.58 -26.54
C LEU A 219 -0.66 -5.09 -25.59
N VAL A 220 -0.88 -3.78 -25.58
CA VAL A 220 -2.03 -3.16 -24.93
C VAL A 220 -2.77 -2.26 -25.92
N ARG A 221 -4.02 -1.91 -25.65
CA ARG A 221 -4.77 -0.96 -26.47
C ARG A 221 -4.10 0.41 -26.45
N GLY A 222 -4.12 1.16 -27.52
CA GLY A 222 -3.33 2.39 -27.69
C GLY A 222 -3.61 3.49 -26.69
N ASP A 223 -4.82 3.55 -26.14
CA ASP A 223 -5.21 4.50 -25.09
C ASP A 223 -4.96 3.97 -23.66
N ASP A 224 -4.52 2.71 -23.51
CA ASP A 224 -4.19 2.12 -22.22
C ASP A 224 -2.67 2.24 -21.92
N ARG A 225 -2.32 2.15 -20.64
CA ARG A 225 -0.95 2.05 -20.16
C ARG A 225 -0.67 0.62 -19.72
N LEU A 226 0.53 0.14 -20.03
CA LEU A 226 1.02 -1.14 -19.54
C LEU A 226 1.38 -1.03 -18.06
N SER A 227 0.88 -1.94 -17.23
CA SER A 227 1.35 -2.14 -15.86
C SER A 227 2.61 -3.03 -15.90
N GLU A 228 3.74 -2.50 -15.41
CA GLU A 228 4.99 -3.27 -15.32
C GLU A 228 4.82 -4.46 -14.39
N MET A 229 4.02 -4.30 -13.32
CA MET A 229 3.75 -5.33 -12.33
C MET A 229 2.96 -6.51 -12.93
N LYS A 230 1.86 -6.23 -13.60
CA LYS A 230 1.05 -7.25 -14.29
C LYS A 230 1.83 -7.94 -15.41
N LEU A 231 2.70 -7.19 -16.09
CA LEU A 231 3.61 -7.80 -17.08
C LEU A 231 4.60 -8.76 -16.40
N TYR A 232 5.17 -8.38 -15.25
CA TYR A 232 6.07 -9.25 -14.49
C TYR A 232 5.37 -10.54 -14.06
N ASP A 233 4.13 -10.48 -13.58
CA ASP A 233 3.33 -11.65 -13.23
C ASP A 233 2.99 -12.52 -14.44
N ALA A 234 2.66 -11.87 -15.56
CA ALA A 234 2.38 -12.57 -16.81
C ALA A 234 3.65 -13.16 -17.46
N LEU A 235 4.83 -12.61 -17.18
CA LEU A 235 6.11 -13.04 -17.76
C LEU A 235 7.12 -13.33 -16.65
N PRO A 236 7.03 -14.51 -15.98
CA PRO A 236 7.90 -14.82 -14.85
C PRO A 236 9.39 -14.78 -15.20
N GLY A 237 10.17 -14.17 -14.34
CA GLY A 237 11.61 -14.00 -14.47
C GLY A 237 12.03 -12.58 -14.85
N ASP A 238 13.33 -12.30 -14.74
CA ASP A 238 13.86 -10.98 -15.04
C ASP A 238 13.66 -10.62 -16.52
N SER A 239 13.09 -9.45 -16.74
CA SER A 239 12.92 -8.88 -18.09
C SER A 239 13.18 -7.38 -18.05
N ARG A 240 13.51 -6.81 -19.19
CA ARG A 240 13.73 -5.37 -19.39
C ARG A 240 13.17 -4.93 -20.73
N PRO A 241 12.93 -3.64 -20.95
CA PRO A 241 12.61 -3.14 -22.28
C PRO A 241 13.68 -3.57 -23.31
N ALA A 242 13.22 -3.98 -24.50
CA ALA A 242 14.12 -4.36 -25.58
C ALA A 242 14.87 -3.12 -26.11
N THR A 243 16.13 -3.29 -26.47
CA THR A 243 16.93 -2.24 -27.11
C THR A 243 16.55 -2.10 -28.59
N ASP A 244 16.93 -0.98 -29.22
CA ASP A 244 16.69 -0.75 -30.65
C ASP A 244 17.32 -1.85 -31.52
N GLU A 245 18.47 -2.38 -31.15
CA GLU A 245 19.14 -3.47 -31.87
C GLU A 245 18.33 -4.77 -31.77
N GLU A 246 17.84 -5.11 -30.56
CA GLU A 246 16.99 -6.27 -30.34
C GLU A 246 15.65 -6.15 -31.07
N MET A 247 15.03 -4.96 -31.07
CA MET A 247 13.82 -4.70 -31.83
C MET A 247 14.03 -4.90 -33.34
N ARG A 248 15.09 -4.31 -33.90
CA ARG A 248 15.42 -4.48 -35.33
C ARG A 248 15.75 -5.92 -35.69
N ALA A 249 16.44 -6.64 -34.82
CA ALA A 249 16.75 -8.06 -35.04
C ALA A 249 15.50 -8.95 -35.01
N ALA A 250 14.58 -8.69 -34.08
CA ALA A 250 13.39 -9.51 -33.86
C ALA A 250 12.23 -9.18 -34.81
N PHE A 251 12.05 -7.91 -35.18
CA PHE A 251 10.89 -7.43 -35.95
C PHE A 251 11.26 -6.91 -37.34
N GLY A 252 12.51 -6.54 -37.59
CA GLY A 252 12.93 -5.89 -38.85
C GLY A 252 12.66 -4.38 -38.90
N ALA A 253 12.15 -3.79 -37.84
CA ALA A 253 11.78 -2.37 -37.72
C ALA A 253 12.16 -1.81 -36.36
N GLY A 254 12.17 -0.49 -36.24
CA GLY A 254 12.36 0.23 -34.99
C GLY A 254 11.06 0.52 -34.24
N GLY A 255 11.19 1.11 -33.04
CA GLY A 255 10.04 1.53 -32.23
C GLY A 255 9.07 2.42 -33.02
N GLY A 256 7.76 2.26 -32.78
CA GLY A 256 6.69 2.97 -33.47
C GLY A 256 6.13 2.27 -34.72
N SER A 257 6.76 1.17 -35.19
CA SER A 257 6.24 0.40 -36.35
C SER A 257 6.14 -1.11 -36.02
N LEU A 258 6.23 -1.49 -34.75
CA LEU A 258 6.21 -2.87 -34.29
C LEU A 258 4.80 -3.42 -34.16
N GLY A 259 4.60 -4.68 -34.51
CA GLY A 259 3.30 -5.36 -34.42
C GLY A 259 3.41 -6.86 -34.32
N PRO A 260 2.29 -7.56 -34.04
CA PRO A 260 2.30 -9.00 -33.81
C PRO A 260 2.42 -9.85 -35.08
N ILE A 261 2.00 -9.33 -36.23
CA ILE A 261 1.98 -10.10 -37.50
C ILE A 261 3.40 -10.23 -38.06
N GLY A 262 3.84 -11.46 -38.32
CA GLY A 262 5.18 -11.77 -38.79
C GLY A 262 6.26 -11.81 -37.71
N PHE A 263 5.93 -11.54 -36.47
CA PHE A 263 6.79 -11.78 -35.31
C PHE A 263 6.75 -13.27 -34.93
N SER A 264 7.91 -13.90 -34.77
CA SER A 264 8.01 -15.34 -34.49
C SER A 264 8.11 -15.68 -33.00
N GLY A 265 8.28 -14.68 -32.15
CA GLY A 265 8.37 -14.85 -30.70
C GLY A 265 7.00 -14.90 -30.00
N GLU A 266 7.02 -15.02 -28.68
CA GLU A 266 5.81 -14.99 -27.85
C GLU A 266 5.16 -13.62 -27.90
N VAL A 267 3.82 -13.59 -28.09
CA VAL A 267 2.99 -12.39 -27.99
C VAL A 267 2.08 -12.55 -26.77
N ILE A 268 2.15 -11.60 -25.85
CA ILE A 268 1.22 -11.48 -24.72
C ILE A 268 0.35 -10.26 -24.99
N ALA A 269 -0.96 -10.46 -25.18
CA ALA A 269 -1.89 -9.37 -25.43
C ALA A 269 -2.79 -9.14 -24.24
N ASP A 270 -3.07 -7.87 -23.97
CA ASP A 270 -4.07 -7.48 -22.97
C ASP A 270 -5.46 -8.01 -23.34
N GLU A 271 -6.28 -8.33 -22.33
CA GLU A 271 -7.64 -8.81 -22.48
C GLU A 271 -8.54 -7.85 -23.31
N THR A 272 -8.23 -6.55 -23.34
CA THR A 272 -8.94 -5.57 -24.18
C THR A 272 -8.77 -5.82 -25.68
N LEU A 273 -7.74 -6.56 -26.11
CA LEU A 273 -7.48 -6.90 -27.50
C LEU A 273 -8.00 -8.30 -27.88
N ARG A 274 -8.74 -8.99 -27.00
CA ARG A 274 -9.28 -10.33 -27.24
C ARG A 274 -10.33 -10.33 -28.35
N GLU A 275 -11.13 -9.29 -28.38
CA GLU A 275 -12.22 -9.12 -29.34
C GLU A 275 -12.09 -7.79 -30.09
N GLY A 276 -12.55 -7.77 -31.34
CA GLY A 276 -12.52 -6.58 -32.20
C GLY A 276 -11.21 -6.42 -32.96
N GLN A 277 -11.23 -5.42 -33.84
CA GLN A 277 -10.09 -5.10 -34.72
C GLN A 277 -9.37 -3.84 -34.23
N PHE A 278 -8.09 -3.73 -34.56
CA PHE A 278 -7.27 -2.57 -34.18
C PHE A 278 -6.18 -2.30 -35.23
N VAL A 279 -5.48 -1.18 -35.06
CA VAL A 279 -4.31 -0.84 -35.87
C VAL A 279 -3.05 -1.20 -35.10
N ALA A 280 -2.11 -1.90 -35.77
CA ALA A 280 -0.81 -2.28 -35.21
C ALA A 280 0.32 -1.91 -36.18
N GLY A 281 1.57 -1.91 -35.72
CA GLY A 281 2.73 -1.77 -36.60
C GLY A 281 2.84 -2.91 -37.61
N ALA A 282 3.44 -2.64 -38.75
CA ALA A 282 3.62 -3.60 -39.86
C ALA A 282 5.00 -4.30 -39.85
N ASN A 283 5.79 -4.10 -38.77
CA ASN A 283 7.20 -4.56 -38.72
C ASN A 283 8.05 -4.03 -39.90
N ARG A 284 7.70 -2.85 -40.37
CA ARG A 284 8.39 -2.08 -41.39
C ARG A 284 8.31 -0.59 -41.06
N ASP A 285 9.45 0.06 -40.99
CA ASP A 285 9.54 1.47 -40.61
C ASP A 285 8.61 2.35 -41.46
N GLY A 286 7.73 3.13 -40.81
CA GLY A 286 6.77 4.02 -41.45
C GLY A 286 5.54 3.32 -42.05
N PHE A 287 5.20 2.12 -41.60
CA PHE A 287 4.00 1.41 -42.02
C PHE A 287 3.24 0.79 -40.86
N HIS A 288 1.91 0.78 -40.97
CA HIS A 288 0.99 0.14 -40.05
C HIS A 288 -0.02 -0.76 -40.76
N LEU A 289 -0.62 -1.67 -40.04
CA LEU A 289 -1.69 -2.57 -40.50
C LEU A 289 -3.00 -2.17 -39.83
N ARG A 290 -4.03 -1.89 -40.61
CA ARG A 290 -5.40 -1.63 -40.13
C ARG A 290 -6.19 -2.92 -40.11
N GLY A 291 -7.11 -3.06 -39.14
CA GLY A 291 -8.03 -4.19 -39.05
C GLY A 291 -7.35 -5.48 -38.59
N VAL A 292 -6.28 -5.39 -37.81
CA VAL A 292 -5.64 -6.54 -37.18
C VAL A 292 -6.57 -7.13 -36.12
N GLU A 293 -6.67 -8.45 -36.08
CA GLU A 293 -7.57 -9.18 -35.19
C GLU A 293 -6.86 -10.39 -34.58
N ALA A 294 -6.91 -10.51 -33.26
CA ALA A 294 -6.36 -11.65 -32.55
C ALA A 294 -7.13 -12.94 -32.87
N GLY A 295 -6.44 -14.05 -32.96
CA GLY A 295 -7.03 -15.33 -33.34
C GLY A 295 -7.20 -15.54 -34.85
N ARG A 296 -7.34 -14.46 -35.64
CA ARG A 296 -7.37 -14.51 -37.08
C ARG A 296 -5.97 -14.32 -37.71
N ASP A 297 -5.26 -13.28 -37.28
CA ASP A 297 -4.01 -12.82 -37.92
C ASP A 297 -2.76 -13.20 -37.14
N PHE A 298 -2.90 -13.37 -35.83
CA PHE A 298 -1.85 -13.84 -34.92
C PHE A 298 -2.46 -14.55 -33.72
N THR A 299 -1.67 -15.34 -32.98
CA THR A 299 -2.13 -16.09 -31.81
C THR A 299 -1.39 -15.63 -30.57
N PRO A 300 -1.97 -14.75 -29.75
CA PRO A 300 -1.36 -14.33 -28.49
C PRO A 300 -1.74 -15.25 -27.32
N ARG A 301 -0.96 -15.18 -26.24
CA ARG A 301 -1.43 -15.49 -24.89
C ARG A 301 -2.08 -14.24 -24.33
N PHE A 302 -3.29 -14.35 -23.79
CA PHE A 302 -3.97 -13.22 -23.17
C PHE A 302 -3.68 -13.13 -21.66
N ALA A 303 -3.52 -11.91 -21.17
CA ALA A 303 -3.39 -11.59 -19.77
C ALA A 303 -3.95 -10.18 -19.51
N ASP A 304 -4.31 -9.87 -18.25
CA ASP A 304 -4.56 -8.50 -17.84
C ASP A 304 -3.21 -7.78 -17.70
N LEU A 305 -2.94 -6.83 -18.57
CA LEU A 305 -1.66 -6.10 -18.65
C LEU A 305 -1.79 -4.60 -18.41
N ARG A 306 -2.99 -4.06 -18.47
CA ARG A 306 -3.21 -2.62 -18.41
C ARG A 306 -3.39 -2.07 -17.00
N GLU A 307 -3.01 -0.82 -16.80
CA GLU A 307 -3.45 -0.02 -15.65
C GLU A 307 -4.93 0.37 -15.83
N PRO A 308 -5.81 0.18 -14.83
CA PRO A 308 -7.17 0.69 -14.88
C PRO A 308 -7.18 2.22 -14.77
N ARG A 309 -8.28 2.86 -15.18
CA ARG A 309 -8.47 4.31 -15.17
C ARG A 309 -9.73 4.70 -14.42
N GLU A 310 -9.77 5.95 -13.93
CA GLU A 310 -10.97 6.55 -13.36
C GLU A 310 -12.18 6.35 -14.28
N GLY A 311 -13.27 5.84 -13.73
CA GLY A 311 -14.49 5.54 -14.47
C GLY A 311 -14.50 4.22 -15.24
N ASP A 312 -13.41 3.43 -15.22
CA ASP A 312 -13.46 2.05 -15.70
C ASP A 312 -14.46 1.23 -14.88
N ARG A 313 -14.95 0.14 -15.46
CA ARG A 313 -15.97 -0.69 -14.82
C ARG A 313 -15.35 -1.71 -13.88
N CYS A 314 -15.92 -1.81 -12.69
CA CYS A 314 -15.54 -2.78 -11.66
C CYS A 314 -15.67 -4.22 -12.18
N PRO A 315 -14.67 -5.11 -11.97
CA PRO A 315 -14.73 -6.50 -12.41
C PRO A 315 -15.80 -7.30 -11.68
N GLU A 316 -16.19 -6.92 -10.45
CA GLU A 316 -17.17 -7.64 -9.62
C GLU A 316 -18.63 -7.27 -9.95
N CYS A 317 -18.94 -5.97 -10.02
CA CYS A 317 -20.33 -5.50 -10.15
C CYS A 317 -20.58 -4.58 -11.36
N GLY A 318 -19.55 -4.18 -12.09
CA GLY A 318 -19.67 -3.29 -13.23
C GLY A 318 -19.91 -1.81 -12.90
N GLY A 319 -19.91 -1.42 -11.61
CA GLY A 319 -19.95 -0.01 -11.16
C GLY A 319 -18.67 0.72 -11.53
N ALA A 320 -18.62 2.05 -11.35
CA ALA A 320 -17.46 2.84 -11.68
C ALA A 320 -16.31 2.64 -10.67
N LEU A 321 -15.08 2.52 -11.18
CA LEU A 321 -13.88 2.54 -10.37
C LEU A 321 -13.49 3.99 -10.04
N GLN A 322 -13.12 4.22 -8.79
CA GLN A 322 -12.64 5.47 -8.24
C GLN A 322 -11.22 5.30 -7.74
N PHE A 323 -10.42 6.37 -7.85
CA PHE A 323 -9.02 6.37 -7.48
C PHE A 323 -8.79 7.33 -6.32
N ALA A 324 -8.00 6.92 -5.36
CA ALA A 324 -7.57 7.75 -4.26
C ALA A 324 -6.09 7.50 -3.96
N VAL A 325 -5.37 8.57 -3.60
CA VAL A 325 -4.04 8.42 -3.01
C VAL A 325 -4.20 7.87 -1.60
N ALA A 326 -3.34 6.93 -1.21
CA ALA A 326 -3.42 6.24 0.07
C ALA A 326 -2.05 6.00 0.69
N VAL A 327 -2.06 5.75 1.99
CA VAL A 327 -0.90 5.32 2.78
C VAL A 327 -1.10 3.88 3.21
N GLU A 328 -0.13 3.01 2.99
CA GLU A 328 -0.06 1.69 3.57
C GLU A 328 0.19 1.80 5.08
N VAL A 329 -0.78 1.42 5.90
CA VAL A 329 -0.70 1.50 7.38
C VAL A 329 -0.45 0.16 8.05
N GLY A 330 -0.60 -0.92 7.32
CA GLY A 330 -0.30 -2.28 7.76
C GLY A 330 -0.16 -3.21 6.59
N HIS A 331 0.71 -4.21 6.76
CA HIS A 331 0.99 -5.24 5.77
C HIS A 331 0.97 -6.60 6.43
N ILE A 332 0.31 -7.58 5.81
CA ILE A 332 0.28 -8.95 6.27
C ILE A 332 0.57 -9.90 5.10
N PHE A 333 1.45 -10.86 5.29
CA PHE A 333 1.79 -11.81 4.24
C PHE A 333 2.12 -13.19 4.76
N ASN A 334 1.86 -14.20 3.93
CA ASN A 334 2.22 -15.58 4.16
C ASN A 334 3.56 -15.87 3.48
N PHE A 335 4.61 -16.11 4.26
CA PHE A 335 5.92 -16.47 3.75
C PHE A 335 6.13 -18.00 3.61
N GLY A 336 5.17 -18.82 4.01
CA GLY A 336 5.30 -20.29 3.95
C GLY A 336 6.53 -20.81 4.67
N SER A 337 7.37 -21.55 3.98
CA SER A 337 8.64 -22.09 4.51
C SER A 337 9.87 -21.29 4.03
N PHE A 338 9.69 -20.13 3.44
CA PHE A 338 10.78 -19.34 2.82
C PHE A 338 11.95 -19.08 3.79
N TYR A 339 11.64 -18.72 5.03
CA TYR A 339 12.65 -18.49 6.06
C TYR A 339 13.00 -19.78 6.84
N SER A 340 12.02 -20.62 7.07
CA SER A 340 12.18 -21.82 7.92
C SER A 340 13.13 -22.84 7.33
N THR A 341 13.05 -23.06 6.02
CA THR A 341 13.89 -24.04 5.31
C THR A 341 15.38 -23.71 5.41
N PRO A 342 15.85 -22.51 4.99
CA PRO A 342 17.28 -22.20 5.04
C PRO A 342 17.82 -22.01 6.45
N LEU A 343 16.96 -21.61 7.40
CA LEU A 343 17.36 -21.43 8.80
C LEU A 343 17.24 -22.70 9.65
N GLY A 344 16.75 -23.81 9.08
CA GLY A 344 16.59 -25.09 9.78
C GLY A 344 15.56 -25.03 10.92
N ALA A 345 14.48 -24.24 10.73
CA ALA A 345 13.36 -24.17 11.67
C ALA A 345 12.34 -25.25 11.32
N THR A 346 12.51 -26.45 11.91
CA THR A 346 11.75 -27.66 11.64
C THR A 346 11.10 -28.21 12.90
N PHE A 347 10.07 -29.03 12.74
CA PHE A 347 9.41 -29.76 13.82
C PHE A 347 9.15 -31.22 13.43
N LEU A 348 9.02 -32.10 14.42
CA LEU A 348 8.56 -33.48 14.22
C LEU A 348 7.04 -33.49 14.16
N ASP A 349 6.52 -33.98 13.03
CA ASP A 349 5.08 -34.15 12.81
C ASP A 349 4.57 -35.43 13.48
N GLU A 350 3.25 -35.64 13.44
CA GLU A 350 2.55 -36.78 14.09
C GLU A 350 2.99 -38.13 13.52
N ASP A 351 3.34 -38.16 12.25
CA ASP A 351 3.88 -39.34 11.56
C ASP A 351 5.36 -39.59 11.78
N GLY A 352 6.02 -38.76 12.61
CA GLY A 352 7.47 -38.82 12.90
C GLY A 352 8.33 -38.20 11.80
N SER A 353 7.77 -37.64 10.77
CA SER A 353 8.53 -36.92 9.73
C SER A 353 8.93 -35.51 10.21
N GLU A 354 10.12 -35.07 9.80
CA GLU A 354 10.59 -33.71 10.00
C GLU A 354 10.06 -32.80 8.91
N LYS A 355 9.41 -31.69 9.28
CA LYS A 355 8.83 -30.73 8.37
C LYS A 355 9.26 -29.31 8.72
N PRO A 356 9.46 -28.43 7.73
CA PRO A 356 9.70 -27.01 8.00
C PRO A 356 8.43 -26.36 8.57
N LEU A 357 8.62 -25.42 9.50
CA LEU A 357 7.55 -24.56 9.98
C LEU A 357 7.01 -23.71 8.82
N LEU A 358 5.70 -23.57 8.71
CA LEU A 358 5.07 -22.62 7.82
C LEU A 358 4.67 -21.38 8.61
N GLY A 359 4.80 -20.19 8.01
CA GLY A 359 4.52 -18.99 8.78
C GLY A 359 4.03 -17.80 7.98
N GLY A 360 3.60 -16.79 8.73
CA GLY A 360 3.20 -15.49 8.23
C GLY A 360 3.76 -14.36 9.08
N SER A 361 3.86 -13.17 8.48
CA SER A 361 4.32 -11.93 9.11
C SER A 361 3.23 -10.86 9.02
N TYR A 362 3.06 -10.09 10.09
CA TYR A 362 1.95 -9.17 10.28
C TYR A 362 2.45 -7.87 10.92
N GLY A 363 2.67 -6.82 10.10
CA GLY A 363 3.30 -5.56 10.48
C GLY A 363 2.34 -4.38 10.56
N ILE A 364 2.46 -3.55 11.62
CA ILE A 364 1.85 -2.23 11.75
C ILE A 364 2.93 -1.24 12.17
N GLY A 365 3.03 -0.10 11.50
CA GLY A 365 3.86 1.02 11.92
C GLY A 365 3.04 2.03 12.75
N PRO A 366 3.08 2.02 14.11
CA PRO A 366 2.26 2.90 14.93
C PRO A 366 2.44 4.38 14.61
N GLY A 367 3.67 4.82 14.32
CA GLY A 367 3.95 6.21 13.91
C GLY A 367 3.27 6.58 12.59
N ARG A 368 3.28 5.65 11.61
CA ARG A 368 2.60 5.83 10.33
C ARG A 368 1.08 5.84 10.50
N VAL A 369 0.53 4.95 11.36
CA VAL A 369 -0.90 4.95 11.71
C VAL A 369 -1.30 6.28 12.34
N MET A 370 -0.52 6.80 13.29
CA MET A 370 -0.77 8.11 13.89
C MET A 370 -0.79 9.23 12.84
N ALA A 371 0.19 9.25 11.94
CA ALA A 371 0.23 10.23 10.86
C ALA A 371 -1.01 10.11 9.94
N ALA A 372 -1.42 8.90 9.58
CA ALA A 372 -2.60 8.67 8.75
C ALA A 372 -3.90 9.09 9.46
N ILE A 373 -4.00 8.90 10.78
CA ILE A 373 -5.13 9.41 11.58
C ILE A 373 -5.18 10.93 11.50
N ILE A 374 -4.05 11.62 11.68
CA ILE A 374 -3.99 13.08 11.59
C ILE A 374 -4.39 13.56 10.20
N GLU A 375 -3.92 12.89 9.14
CA GLU A 375 -4.27 13.22 7.76
C GLU A 375 -5.78 13.05 7.46
N GLN A 376 -6.46 12.10 8.10
CA GLN A 376 -7.91 11.93 7.96
C GLN A 376 -8.73 12.79 8.92
N HIS A 377 -8.13 13.24 10.03
CA HIS A 377 -8.82 13.92 11.11
C HIS A 377 -8.14 15.25 11.47
N HIS A 378 -8.26 16.24 10.60
CA HIS A 378 -7.80 17.61 10.85
C HIS A 378 -8.74 18.63 10.23
N ASP A 379 -8.59 19.89 10.61
CA ASP A 379 -9.19 21.03 9.98
C ASP A 379 -8.16 22.17 9.78
N GLY A 380 -8.60 23.34 9.38
CA GLY A 380 -7.71 24.50 9.19
C GLY A 380 -7.07 25.05 10.47
N GLN A 381 -7.44 24.56 11.65
CA GLN A 381 -6.92 24.99 12.95
C GLN A 381 -5.92 23.97 13.52
N GLY A 382 -6.05 22.70 13.18
CA GLY A 382 -5.17 21.65 13.70
C GLY A 382 -5.82 20.26 13.70
N ILE A 383 -5.35 19.40 14.60
CA ILE A 383 -5.78 18.01 14.71
C ILE A 383 -7.20 17.96 15.35
N VAL A 384 -7.98 16.96 14.92
CA VAL A 384 -9.29 16.59 15.50
C VAL A 384 -9.25 15.11 15.87
N TRP A 385 -8.58 14.78 16.95
CA TRP A 385 -8.38 13.37 17.32
C TRP A 385 -9.70 12.61 17.48
N PRO A 386 -9.78 11.36 16.96
CA PRO A 386 -10.75 10.40 17.47
C PRO A 386 -10.51 10.14 18.96
N ALA A 387 -11.57 10.12 19.78
CA ALA A 387 -11.45 10.05 21.24
C ALA A 387 -10.60 8.87 21.74
N GLY A 388 -10.65 7.70 21.05
CA GLY A 388 -9.92 6.49 21.45
C GLY A 388 -8.41 6.54 21.24
N VAL A 389 -7.84 7.58 20.60
CA VAL A 389 -6.41 7.69 20.26
C VAL A 389 -5.85 9.09 20.53
N SER A 390 -6.61 9.96 21.13
CA SER A 390 -6.11 11.25 21.58
C SER A 390 -5.03 11.06 22.65
N PRO A 391 -3.91 11.83 22.59
CA PRO A 391 -2.87 11.76 23.61
C PRO A 391 -3.34 12.29 24.97
N TYR A 392 -4.36 13.14 24.98
CA TYR A 392 -5.02 13.65 26.16
C TYR A 392 -6.53 13.75 25.92
N ASP A 393 -7.35 13.38 26.90
CA ASP A 393 -8.80 13.53 26.82
C ASP A 393 -9.21 15.00 26.84
N VAL A 394 -8.52 15.78 27.64
CA VAL A 394 -8.86 17.17 27.92
C VAL A 394 -7.62 18.07 27.95
N HIS A 395 -7.70 19.20 27.26
CA HIS A 395 -6.74 20.29 27.37
C HIS A 395 -7.31 21.41 28.25
N VAL A 396 -6.78 21.57 29.46
CA VAL A 396 -7.16 22.65 30.38
C VAL A 396 -6.26 23.84 30.14
N VAL A 397 -6.87 25.00 29.85
CA VAL A 397 -6.16 26.25 29.56
C VAL A 397 -6.39 27.23 30.73
N ALA A 398 -5.32 27.54 31.45
CA ALA A 398 -5.30 28.59 32.48
C ALA A 398 -5.06 29.94 31.79
N LEU A 399 -6.02 30.88 31.89
CA LEU A 399 -5.79 32.27 31.50
C LEU A 399 -5.30 33.09 32.70
N PRO A 400 -4.58 34.23 32.47
CA PRO A 400 -3.97 35.00 33.54
C PRO A 400 -4.93 35.35 34.64
N GLY A 401 -4.57 35.00 35.89
CA GLY A 401 -5.32 35.22 37.13
C GLY A 401 -6.36 34.15 37.47
N ALA A 402 -6.54 33.13 36.62
CA ALA A 402 -7.48 32.01 36.84
C ALA A 402 -6.77 30.66 37.03
N GLU A 403 -5.49 30.67 37.35
CA GLU A 403 -4.63 29.51 37.49
C GLU A 403 -5.18 28.50 38.52
N GLU A 404 -5.58 28.98 39.71
CA GLU A 404 -6.13 28.11 40.77
C GLU A 404 -7.43 27.40 40.34
N ILE A 405 -8.25 28.04 39.50
CA ILE A 405 -9.49 27.43 38.99
C ILE A 405 -9.14 26.36 37.93
N ALA A 406 -8.16 26.65 37.09
CA ALA A 406 -7.66 25.68 36.07
C ALA A 406 -7.06 24.45 36.74
N GLU A 407 -6.22 24.62 37.76
CA GLU A 407 -5.66 23.53 38.56
C GLU A 407 -6.76 22.65 39.18
N ARG A 408 -7.75 23.27 39.84
CA ARG A 408 -8.90 22.54 40.38
C ARG A 408 -9.72 21.82 39.33
N ALA A 409 -9.87 22.39 38.15
CA ALA A 409 -10.53 21.75 37.03
C ALA A 409 -9.73 20.53 36.53
N ALA A 410 -8.41 20.67 36.39
CA ALA A 410 -7.51 19.59 36.03
C ALA A 410 -7.52 18.46 37.07
N GLU A 411 -7.46 18.77 38.35
CA GLU A 411 -7.56 17.81 39.47
C GLU A 411 -8.88 17.04 39.43
N ALA A 412 -10.01 17.74 39.22
CA ALA A 412 -11.33 17.12 39.15
C ALA A 412 -11.47 16.15 37.98
N LEU A 413 -10.94 16.52 36.80
CA LEU A 413 -10.91 15.68 35.61
C LEU A 413 -9.98 14.47 35.80
N HIS A 414 -8.79 14.68 36.36
CA HIS A 414 -7.85 13.60 36.66
C HIS A 414 -8.44 12.62 37.70
N ALA A 415 -9.10 13.11 38.72
CA ALA A 415 -9.80 12.28 39.70
C ALA A 415 -10.95 11.47 39.09
N ALA A 416 -11.51 11.92 37.96
CA ALA A 416 -12.49 11.19 37.16
C ALA A 416 -11.85 10.19 36.15
N GLY A 417 -10.53 10.04 36.17
CA GLY A 417 -9.81 9.10 35.31
C GLY A 417 -9.53 9.62 33.89
N ARG A 418 -9.59 10.93 33.66
CA ARG A 418 -9.25 11.54 32.38
C ARG A 418 -7.77 11.88 32.31
N ASP A 419 -7.17 11.70 31.13
CA ASP A 419 -5.82 12.18 30.81
C ASP A 419 -5.89 13.68 30.49
N VAL A 420 -5.21 14.50 31.29
CA VAL A 420 -5.33 15.96 31.26
C VAL A 420 -3.99 16.61 30.89
N LEU A 421 -4.02 17.48 29.89
CA LEU A 421 -2.93 18.42 29.58
C LEU A 421 -3.32 19.78 30.20
N LEU A 422 -2.57 20.25 31.22
CA LEU A 422 -2.74 21.60 31.80
C LEU A 422 -1.77 22.58 31.16
N ASP A 423 -2.27 23.63 30.51
CA ASP A 423 -1.47 24.75 30.01
C ASP A 423 -1.44 25.88 31.02
N ASP A 424 -0.45 25.85 31.90
CA ASP A 424 -0.16 26.82 32.95
C ASP A 424 0.90 27.87 32.55
N ARG A 425 1.35 27.85 31.27
CA ARG A 425 2.39 28.76 30.76
C ARG A 425 1.96 30.21 30.84
N ASP A 426 2.90 31.14 31.08
CA ASP A 426 2.64 32.58 31.04
C ASP A 426 2.68 33.06 29.56
N LEU A 427 1.58 32.79 28.85
CA LEU A 427 1.38 33.17 27.45
C LEU A 427 0.04 33.87 27.26
N ARG A 428 -0.10 34.59 26.15
CA ARG A 428 -1.36 35.24 25.79
C ARG A 428 -2.43 34.19 25.44
N ALA A 429 -3.67 34.53 25.74
CA ALA A 429 -4.83 33.64 25.49
C ALA A 429 -4.89 33.11 24.05
N GLY A 430 -4.61 33.98 23.06
CA GLY A 430 -4.61 33.58 21.65
C GLY A 430 -3.56 32.52 21.30
N GLU A 431 -2.37 32.57 21.89
CA GLU A 431 -1.31 31.58 21.71
C GLU A 431 -1.70 30.24 22.32
N LYS A 432 -2.23 30.25 23.56
CA LYS A 432 -2.72 29.05 24.24
C LYS A 432 -3.88 28.39 23.48
N PHE A 433 -4.79 29.18 22.93
CA PHE A 433 -5.91 28.62 22.12
C PHE A 433 -5.42 28.04 20.79
N ALA A 434 -4.48 28.71 20.13
CA ALA A 434 -3.89 28.18 18.89
C ALA A 434 -3.18 26.85 19.12
N ASP A 435 -2.40 26.74 20.22
CA ASP A 435 -1.74 25.50 20.61
C ASP A 435 -2.75 24.40 20.98
N ALA A 436 -3.81 24.74 21.71
CA ALA A 436 -4.86 23.81 22.10
C ALA A 436 -5.63 23.27 20.86
N ASP A 437 -5.95 24.14 19.91
CA ASP A 437 -6.61 23.74 18.65
C ASP A 437 -5.65 22.93 17.75
N LEU A 438 -4.34 23.27 17.71
CA LEU A 438 -3.32 22.53 16.99
C LEU A 438 -3.13 21.11 17.57
N ILE A 439 -3.02 20.99 18.91
CA ILE A 439 -2.89 19.69 19.61
C ILE A 439 -4.16 18.85 19.42
N GLY A 440 -5.34 19.48 19.49
CA GLY A 440 -6.60 18.90 19.08
C GLY A 440 -7.21 17.89 20.05
N SER A 441 -6.95 18.00 21.37
CA SER A 441 -7.64 17.18 22.38
C SER A 441 -9.17 17.28 22.24
N PRO A 442 -9.93 16.19 22.43
CA PRO A 442 -11.39 16.17 22.22
C PRO A 442 -12.14 17.28 22.97
N LEU A 443 -11.69 17.58 24.17
CA LEU A 443 -12.28 18.67 24.99
C LEU A 443 -11.23 19.74 25.35
N ARG A 444 -11.61 20.99 25.26
CA ARG A 444 -10.86 22.13 25.84
C ARG A 444 -11.64 22.73 26.96
N VAL A 445 -11.05 22.80 28.16
CA VAL A 445 -11.60 23.48 29.33
C VAL A 445 -10.81 24.77 29.55
N THR A 446 -11.50 25.90 29.64
CA THR A 446 -10.86 27.20 29.82
C THR A 446 -11.31 27.85 31.11
N ALA A 447 -10.34 28.16 31.98
CA ALA A 447 -10.52 29.01 33.13
C ALA A 447 -10.01 30.41 32.82
N GLY A 448 -10.87 31.41 33.00
CA GLY A 448 -10.55 32.80 32.66
C GLY A 448 -11.28 33.80 33.59
N LYS A 449 -11.32 35.06 33.15
CA LYS A 449 -11.86 36.17 33.94
C LYS A 449 -13.28 35.95 34.46
N LYS A 450 -14.15 35.32 33.63
CA LYS A 450 -15.52 34.97 34.02
C LYS A 450 -15.54 33.85 35.08
N SER A 451 -14.57 32.98 35.06
CA SER A 451 -14.44 31.88 36.03
C SER A 451 -14.18 32.39 37.46
N LEU A 452 -13.51 33.54 37.59
CA LEU A 452 -13.29 34.21 38.88
C LEU A 452 -14.58 34.77 39.50
N GLU A 453 -15.58 35.08 38.66
CA GLU A 453 -16.84 35.68 39.11
C GLU A 453 -17.84 34.61 39.57
N ASP A 454 -17.92 33.46 38.87
CA ASP A 454 -18.98 32.47 39.10
C ASP A 454 -18.48 31.05 39.40
N GLY A 455 -17.14 30.82 39.39
CA GLY A 455 -16.53 29.51 39.67
C GLY A 455 -16.73 28.49 38.58
N LYS A 456 -17.23 28.90 37.39
CA LYS A 456 -17.47 28.00 36.23
C LYS A 456 -16.37 28.12 35.20
N VAL A 457 -16.20 27.05 34.43
CA VAL A 457 -15.25 26.98 33.29
C VAL A 457 -15.99 26.87 31.99
N ASP A 458 -15.37 27.34 30.91
CA ASP A 458 -15.88 27.15 29.56
C ASP A 458 -15.35 25.83 29.04
N VAL A 459 -16.24 24.96 28.58
CA VAL A 459 -15.92 23.64 28.00
C VAL A 459 -16.28 23.67 26.53
N ARG A 460 -15.31 23.40 25.66
CA ARG A 460 -15.50 23.34 24.21
C ARG A 460 -15.19 21.94 23.68
N ASP A 461 -16.11 21.38 22.91
CA ASP A 461 -15.89 20.19 22.13
C ASP A 461 -15.10 20.55 20.87
N ARG A 462 -13.97 19.85 20.60
CA ARG A 462 -13.06 20.17 19.49
C ARG A 462 -13.67 19.87 18.13
N ARG A 463 -14.47 18.82 18.04
CA ARG A 463 -15.05 18.35 16.77
C ARG A 463 -16.27 19.18 16.36
N SER A 464 -17.22 19.35 17.26
CA SER A 464 -18.47 20.08 16.97
C SER A 464 -18.31 21.59 17.10
N GLY A 465 -17.33 22.06 17.88
CA GLY A 465 -17.17 23.46 18.25
C GLY A 465 -18.19 23.93 19.28
N GLU A 466 -19.03 23.04 19.82
CA GLU A 466 -20.02 23.38 20.85
C GLU A 466 -19.33 23.85 22.13
N GLU A 467 -19.82 24.96 22.67
CA GLU A 467 -19.33 25.54 23.93
C GLU A 467 -20.42 25.55 25.00
N ARG A 468 -20.04 25.17 26.22
CA ARG A 468 -20.91 25.17 27.40
C ARG A 468 -20.16 25.62 28.65
N ARG A 469 -20.86 26.15 29.63
CA ARG A 469 -20.27 26.54 30.92
C ARG A 469 -20.68 25.56 32.00
N LEU A 470 -19.71 25.04 32.75
CA LEU A 470 -19.91 24.03 33.78
C LEU A 470 -19.24 24.45 35.09
N ASP A 471 -19.85 24.09 36.24
CA ASP A 471 -19.16 24.13 37.52
C ASP A 471 -17.99 23.12 37.52
N VAL A 472 -16.87 23.48 38.11
CA VAL A 472 -15.72 22.60 38.26
C VAL A 472 -16.10 21.24 38.89
N ALA A 473 -17.03 21.25 39.87
CA ALA A 473 -17.52 20.03 40.51
C ALA A 473 -18.36 19.11 39.59
N GLN A 474 -18.75 19.57 38.41
CA GLN A 474 -19.53 18.80 37.41
C GLN A 474 -18.65 18.16 36.35
N LEU A 475 -17.42 18.67 36.16
CA LEU A 475 -16.50 18.20 35.08
C LEU A 475 -16.20 16.69 35.11
N GLY A 476 -16.19 16.07 36.30
CA GLY A 476 -15.92 14.63 36.42
C GLY A 476 -17.16 13.74 36.39
N LYS A 477 -18.37 14.31 36.26
CA LYS A 477 -19.64 13.57 36.35
C LYS A 477 -20.33 13.35 35.01
N GLU A 478 -19.91 14.03 33.94
CA GLU A 478 -20.44 13.84 32.62
C GLU A 478 -19.78 12.58 31.99
N SER A 479 -20.53 11.49 31.95
CA SER A 479 -20.26 10.36 31.06
C SER A 479 -20.49 10.79 29.62
N ASP A 480 -19.66 10.33 28.73
CA ASP A 480 -19.65 10.49 27.26
C ASP A 480 -21.02 10.64 26.62
#